data_651f84f40898e7680b49a2c12eedbed5
#
_entry.id   651f84f40898e7680b49a2c12eedbed5
#
_cell.length_a   1.000
_cell.length_b   1.000
_cell.length_c   1.000
_cell.angle_alpha   90.00
_cell.angle_beta   90.00
_cell.angle_gamma   90.00
#
_symmetry.space_group_name_H-M   'P 1'
#
loop_
_entity.id
_entity.type
_entity.pdbx_description
1 polymer ?
#
loop_
_entity_poly.entity_id
_entity_poly.type
_entity_poly.pdbx_seq_one_letter_code
_entity_poly.pdbx_strand_id
1 'polypeptide(L)'
;MPLKRDFSAAAERLATVAKSLVENVVILTRIDSTQAFGLRLVDQAEAEEIVLPTTLVLAGEQTQGRGRSVRTWTSPPGGLYVSFIASSIAPGAIARLPMIAATAVSEAIVAIGIDGVAIKWPNDIFIEGEKCAGCL
;
A
#
# COMPACT_ATOMS: atom_id res chain seq x y z
N MET A 1 -3.79 -4.76 28.39
CA MET A 1 -4.53 -5.53 27.37
C MET A 1 -4.32 -4.83 26.05
N PRO A 2 -3.64 -5.42 25.08
CA PRO A 2 -3.46 -4.76 23.79
C PRO A 2 -4.84 -4.62 23.16
N LEU A 3 -5.21 -3.38 22.80
CA LEU A 3 -6.38 -3.10 21.98
C LEU A 3 -6.29 -3.98 20.73
N LYS A 4 -7.16 -4.97 20.60
CA LYS A 4 -7.43 -5.61 19.31
C LYS A 4 -7.95 -4.51 18.41
N ARG A 5 -7.05 -3.88 17.67
CA ARG A 5 -7.45 -2.93 16.62
C ARG A 5 -8.27 -3.73 15.62
N ASP A 6 -9.54 -3.42 15.56
CA ASP A 6 -10.43 -4.06 14.61
C ASP A 6 -10.07 -3.59 13.21
N PHE A 7 -9.23 -4.40 12.54
CA PHE A 7 -8.81 -4.16 11.16
C PHE A 7 -10.03 -3.98 10.24
N SER A 8 -11.11 -4.73 10.48
CA SER A 8 -12.33 -4.66 9.67
C SER A 8 -12.94 -3.27 9.71
N ALA A 9 -13.16 -2.71 10.90
CA ALA A 9 -13.73 -1.36 11.03
C ALA A 9 -12.82 -0.27 10.43
N ALA A 10 -11.50 -0.37 10.62
CA ALA A 10 -10.56 0.56 10.03
C ALA A 10 -10.55 0.47 8.49
N ALA A 11 -10.59 -0.75 7.96
CA ALA A 11 -10.61 -1.00 6.52
C ALA A 11 -11.90 -0.51 5.86
N GLU A 12 -13.07 -0.71 6.50
CA GLU A 12 -14.35 -0.18 6.02
C GLU A 12 -14.38 1.34 5.96
N ARG A 13 -13.82 2.01 6.99
CA ARG A 13 -13.70 3.48 7.01
C ARG A 13 -12.79 3.97 5.89
N LEU A 14 -11.65 3.33 5.71
CA LEU A 14 -10.71 3.65 4.62
C LEU A 14 -11.35 3.41 3.26
N ALA A 15 -12.06 2.29 3.07
CA ALA A 15 -12.77 1.99 1.84
C ALA A 15 -13.83 3.05 1.51
N THR A 16 -14.54 3.56 2.51
CA THR A 16 -15.54 4.62 2.32
C THR A 16 -14.90 5.90 1.79
N VAL A 17 -13.74 6.31 2.33
CA VAL A 17 -12.99 7.47 1.85
C VAL A 17 -12.37 7.19 0.47
N ALA A 18 -11.79 6.02 0.28
CA ALA A 18 -11.12 5.64 -0.95
C ALA A 18 -12.06 5.57 -2.16
N LYS A 19 -13.34 5.24 -1.98
CA LYS A 19 -14.35 5.20 -3.07
C LYS A 19 -14.51 6.51 -3.85
N SER A 20 -14.09 7.63 -3.29
CA SER A 20 -14.05 8.91 -4.01
C SER A 20 -12.81 9.08 -4.89
N LEU A 21 -11.79 8.24 -4.69
CA LEU A 21 -10.47 8.33 -5.33
C LEU A 21 -10.16 7.14 -6.24
N VAL A 22 -10.77 5.98 -5.96
CA VAL A 22 -10.56 4.73 -6.70
C VAL A 22 -11.91 4.08 -7.04
N GLU A 23 -11.93 3.34 -8.14
CA GLU A 23 -13.15 2.68 -8.62
C GLU A 23 -13.44 1.38 -7.86
N ASN A 24 -12.39 0.71 -7.36
CA ASN A 24 -12.52 -0.56 -6.67
C ASN A 24 -11.65 -0.62 -5.41
N VAL A 25 -12.16 -1.27 -4.36
CA VAL A 25 -11.43 -1.50 -3.09
C VAL A 25 -11.58 -2.96 -2.70
N VAL A 26 -10.45 -3.64 -2.55
CA VAL A 26 -10.35 -5.02 -2.09
C VAL A 26 -9.76 -5.05 -0.69
N ILE A 27 -10.46 -5.67 0.26
CA ILE A 27 -10.05 -5.78 1.65
C ILE A 27 -9.86 -7.25 2.00
N LEU A 28 -8.67 -7.61 2.48
CA LEU A 28 -8.29 -8.96 2.81
C LEU A 28 -7.76 -9.01 4.25
N THR A 29 -8.26 -9.93 5.05
CA THR A 29 -7.74 -10.12 6.41
C THR A 29 -6.28 -10.59 6.37
N ARG A 30 -5.97 -11.51 5.46
CA ARG A 30 -4.65 -12.13 5.28
C ARG A 30 -4.45 -12.52 3.83
N ILE A 31 -3.25 -12.29 3.33
CA ILE A 31 -2.83 -12.63 1.95
C ILE A 31 -1.34 -12.99 1.91
N ASP A 32 -0.87 -13.54 0.82
CA ASP A 32 0.58 -13.70 0.56
C ASP A 32 1.25 -12.31 0.48
N SER A 33 0.82 -11.48 -0.45
CA SER A 33 1.28 -10.10 -0.63
C SER A 33 0.22 -9.31 -1.40
N THR A 34 -0.07 -8.08 -0.97
CA THR A 34 -0.97 -7.17 -1.70
C THR A 34 -0.44 -6.86 -3.10
N GLN A 35 0.87 -6.75 -3.26
CA GLN A 35 1.51 -6.53 -4.55
C GLN A 35 1.36 -7.76 -5.46
N ALA A 36 1.62 -8.98 -4.95
CA ALA A 36 1.45 -10.20 -5.71
C ALA A 36 -0.01 -10.42 -6.12
N PHE A 37 -0.94 -10.11 -5.22
CA PHE A 37 -2.36 -10.14 -5.53
C PHE A 37 -2.73 -9.14 -6.64
N GLY A 38 -2.24 -7.91 -6.54
CA GLY A 38 -2.45 -6.89 -7.57
C GLY A 38 -1.92 -7.31 -8.94
N LEU A 39 -0.73 -7.91 -9.00
CA LEU A 39 -0.17 -8.45 -10.24
C LEU A 39 -1.07 -9.54 -10.84
N ARG A 40 -1.60 -10.46 -10.01
CA ARG A 40 -2.55 -11.48 -10.50
C ARG A 40 -3.83 -10.87 -11.09
N LEU A 41 -4.32 -9.77 -10.51
CA LEU A 41 -5.46 -9.04 -11.09
C LEU A 41 -5.12 -8.42 -12.45
N VAL A 42 -3.93 -7.87 -12.60
CA VAL A 42 -3.45 -7.33 -13.88
C VAL A 42 -3.33 -8.44 -14.93
N ASP A 43 -2.66 -9.55 -14.60
CA ASP A 43 -2.49 -10.69 -15.49
C ASP A 43 -3.85 -11.28 -15.94
N GLN A 44 -4.82 -11.35 -15.01
CA GLN A 44 -6.16 -11.83 -15.34
C GLN A 44 -6.89 -10.86 -16.27
N ALA A 45 -6.83 -9.55 -15.99
CA ALA A 45 -7.45 -8.53 -16.83
C ALA A 45 -6.87 -8.53 -18.25
N GLU A 46 -5.55 -8.70 -18.39
CA GLU A 46 -4.88 -8.84 -19.68
C GLU A 46 -5.34 -10.10 -20.42
N ALA A 47 -5.46 -11.25 -19.74
CA ALA A 47 -5.91 -12.49 -20.33
C ALA A 47 -7.38 -12.44 -20.79
N GLU A 48 -8.22 -11.67 -20.11
CA GLU A 48 -9.63 -11.46 -20.42
C GLU A 48 -9.86 -10.26 -21.36
N GLU A 49 -8.82 -9.57 -21.78
CA GLU A 49 -8.87 -8.35 -22.63
C GLU A 49 -9.77 -7.25 -22.05
N ILE A 50 -9.79 -7.12 -20.72
CA ILE A 50 -10.57 -6.09 -20.02
C ILE A 50 -9.68 -5.01 -19.42
N VAL A 51 -10.22 -3.81 -19.29
CA VAL A 51 -9.54 -2.71 -18.58
C VAL A 51 -9.75 -2.90 -17.08
N LEU A 52 -8.67 -3.10 -16.34
CA LEU A 52 -8.74 -3.17 -14.89
C LEU A 52 -9.04 -1.77 -14.33
N PRO A 53 -10.11 -1.62 -13.52
CA PRO A 53 -10.40 -0.33 -12.89
C PRO A 53 -9.33 0.05 -11.87
N THR A 54 -9.16 1.33 -11.61
CA THR A 54 -8.26 1.81 -10.55
C THR A 54 -8.65 1.17 -9.22
N THR A 55 -7.75 0.37 -8.67
CA THR A 55 -8.05 -0.53 -7.55
C THR A 55 -7.08 -0.31 -6.40
N LEU A 56 -7.63 -0.24 -5.18
CA LEU A 56 -6.89 -0.25 -3.93
C LEU A 56 -7.02 -1.64 -3.28
N VAL A 57 -5.90 -2.29 -3.00
CA VAL A 57 -5.85 -3.57 -2.29
C VAL A 57 -5.28 -3.34 -0.89
N LEU A 58 -6.01 -3.74 0.12
CA LEU A 58 -5.67 -3.63 1.54
C LEU A 58 -5.57 -5.00 2.19
N ALA A 59 -4.57 -5.22 3.02
CA ALA A 59 -4.47 -6.43 3.83
C ALA A 59 -4.15 -6.12 5.29
N GLY A 60 -4.69 -6.94 6.20
CA GLY A 60 -4.39 -6.87 7.63
C GLY A 60 -3.10 -7.58 8.01
N GLU A 61 -2.68 -8.54 7.19
CA GLU A 61 -1.45 -9.33 7.37
C GLU A 61 -0.96 -9.82 6.01
N GLN A 62 0.37 -9.90 5.85
CA GLN A 62 0.97 -10.56 4.68
C GLN A 62 1.90 -11.69 5.15
N THR A 63 1.79 -12.87 4.52
CA THR A 63 2.65 -14.02 4.81
C THR A 63 3.94 -14.02 4.01
N GLN A 64 3.96 -13.31 2.89
CA GLN A 64 5.10 -13.19 1.98
C GLN A 64 5.26 -11.73 1.53
N GLY A 65 5.27 -10.80 2.50
CA GLY A 65 5.49 -9.38 2.23
C GLY A 65 6.81 -9.16 1.48
N ARG A 66 6.77 -8.28 0.49
CA ARG A 66 7.89 -8.02 -0.41
C ARG A 66 8.53 -6.68 -0.14
N GLY A 67 9.86 -6.67 -0.18
CA GLY A 67 10.67 -5.48 -0.29
C GLY A 67 11.29 -5.36 -1.68
N ARG A 68 12.11 -4.36 -1.92
CA ARG A 68 12.84 -4.19 -3.19
C ARG A 68 13.82 -5.35 -3.42
N SER A 69 14.00 -5.70 -4.68
CA SER A 69 14.81 -6.84 -5.11
C SER A 69 14.24 -8.16 -4.52
N VAL A 70 15.05 -8.95 -3.86
CA VAL A 70 14.65 -10.24 -3.27
C VAL A 70 14.38 -10.15 -1.75
N ARG A 71 14.25 -8.93 -1.20
CA ARG A 71 14.05 -8.75 0.25
C ARG A 71 12.62 -9.08 0.65
N THR A 72 12.46 -9.63 1.84
CA THR A 72 11.17 -9.83 2.48
C THR A 72 10.81 -8.64 3.36
N TRP A 73 9.52 -8.40 3.52
CA TRP A 73 8.98 -7.44 4.46
C TRP A 73 8.11 -8.17 5.48
N THR A 74 8.48 -8.10 6.75
CA THR A 74 7.69 -8.69 7.84
C THR A 74 6.40 -7.91 8.01
N SER A 75 5.27 -8.59 7.91
CA SER A 75 3.95 -7.96 7.81
C SER A 75 2.95 -8.56 8.80
N PRO A 76 3.19 -8.45 10.13
CA PRO A 76 2.26 -8.96 11.14
C PRO A 76 0.98 -8.11 11.19
N PRO A 77 -0.10 -8.61 11.83
CA PRO A 77 -1.29 -7.82 12.10
C PRO A 77 -0.97 -6.50 12.80
N GLY A 78 -1.64 -5.42 12.38
CA GLY A 78 -1.48 -4.07 12.93
C GLY A 78 -0.67 -3.10 12.06
N GLY A 79 -0.05 -3.58 10.99
CA GLY A 79 0.53 -2.74 9.93
C GLY A 79 -0.51 -2.31 8.89
N LEU A 80 -0.14 -1.39 8.04
CA LEU A 80 -0.90 -0.99 6.85
C LEU A 80 -0.21 -1.53 5.60
N TYR A 81 -0.82 -2.51 4.97
CA TYR A 81 -0.32 -3.15 3.74
C TYR A 81 -1.26 -2.82 2.61
N VAL A 82 -0.75 -2.04 1.66
CA VAL A 82 -1.57 -1.45 0.59
C VAL A 82 -0.87 -1.61 -0.74
N SER A 83 -1.64 -1.96 -1.77
CA SER A 83 -1.22 -1.83 -3.16
C SER A 83 -2.25 -1.02 -3.93
N PHE A 84 -1.78 -0.06 -4.69
CA PHE A 84 -2.58 0.78 -5.56
C PHE A 84 -2.32 0.37 -7.01
N ILE A 85 -3.38 0.05 -7.75
CA ILE A 85 -3.34 -0.34 -9.15
C ILE A 85 -4.00 0.77 -9.95
N ALA A 86 -3.23 1.42 -10.81
CA ALA A 86 -3.75 2.44 -11.70
C ALA A 86 -3.89 1.89 -13.13
N SER A 87 -5.02 2.16 -13.75
CA SER A 87 -5.33 1.72 -15.11
C SER A 87 -4.52 2.44 -16.20
N SER A 88 -4.00 3.63 -15.89
CA SER A 88 -3.19 4.40 -16.84
C SER A 88 -2.16 5.26 -16.10
N ILE A 89 -0.89 4.99 -16.36
CA ILE A 89 0.23 5.77 -15.83
C ILE A 89 1.12 6.15 -17.01
N ALA A 90 1.46 7.44 -17.12
CA ALA A 90 2.39 7.90 -18.14
C ALA A 90 3.74 7.18 -17.98
N PRO A 91 4.35 6.62 -19.05
CA PRO A 91 5.57 5.84 -18.95
C PRO A 91 6.71 6.54 -18.19
N GLY A 92 6.88 7.85 -18.39
CA GLY A 92 7.89 8.65 -17.68
C GLY A 92 7.63 8.87 -16.18
N ALA A 93 6.44 8.54 -15.68
CA ALA A 93 6.08 8.67 -14.27
C ALA A 93 6.40 7.42 -13.46
N ILE A 94 6.48 6.25 -14.08
CA ILE A 94 6.65 4.95 -13.41
C ILE A 94 7.85 4.94 -12.46
N ALA A 95 9.01 5.42 -12.93
CA ALA A 95 10.23 5.46 -12.12
C ALA A 95 10.13 6.37 -10.88
N ARG A 96 9.18 7.32 -10.87
CA ARG A 96 8.98 8.29 -9.78
C ARG A 96 7.91 7.84 -8.78
N LEU A 97 7.11 6.82 -9.11
CA LEU A 97 6.00 6.38 -8.26
C LEU A 97 6.41 6.04 -6.82
N PRO A 98 7.51 5.31 -6.57
CA PRO A 98 7.91 5.02 -5.20
C PRO A 98 8.22 6.28 -4.38
N MET A 99 8.82 7.30 -5.02
CA MET A 99 9.13 8.57 -4.37
C MET A 99 7.86 9.40 -4.12
N ILE A 100 6.94 9.44 -5.08
CA ILE A 100 5.65 10.11 -4.93
C ILE A 100 4.85 9.47 -3.78
N ALA A 101 4.81 8.14 -3.74
CA ALA A 101 4.15 7.40 -2.67
C ALA A 101 4.80 7.66 -1.31
N ALA A 102 6.14 7.66 -1.23
CA ALA A 102 6.86 7.95 0.01
C ALA A 102 6.59 9.38 0.51
N THR A 103 6.53 10.35 -0.40
CA THR A 103 6.16 11.74 -0.06
C THR A 103 4.75 11.81 0.50
N ALA A 104 3.77 11.23 -0.20
CA ALA A 104 2.38 11.24 0.23
C ALA A 104 2.16 10.55 1.59
N VAL A 105 2.83 9.42 1.84
CA VAL A 105 2.79 8.72 3.13
C VAL A 105 3.43 9.56 4.23
N SER A 106 4.58 10.21 3.95
CA SER A 106 5.25 11.08 4.92
C SER A 106 4.37 12.28 5.29
N GLU A 107 3.72 12.92 4.32
CA GLU A 107 2.78 14.02 4.56
C GLU A 107 1.58 13.56 5.40
N ALA A 108 1.04 12.38 5.12
CA ALA A 108 -0.05 11.80 5.90
C ALA A 108 0.35 11.53 7.36
N ILE A 109 1.57 11.03 7.60
CA ILE A 109 2.10 10.80 8.95
C ILE A 109 2.25 12.13 9.72
N VAL A 110 2.79 13.15 9.07
CA VAL A 110 2.90 14.50 9.67
C VAL A 110 1.51 15.08 9.96
N ALA A 111 0.56 14.92 9.05
CA ALA A 111 -0.80 15.43 9.20
C ALA A 111 -1.57 14.83 10.40
N ILE A 112 -1.21 13.62 10.84
CA ILE A 112 -1.77 13.02 12.06
C ILE A 112 -0.98 13.39 13.35
N GLY A 113 -0.04 14.32 13.26
CA GLY A 113 0.68 14.86 14.40
C GLY A 113 1.91 14.06 14.83
N ILE A 114 2.51 13.29 13.94
CA ILE A 114 3.77 12.57 14.19
C ILE A 114 4.94 13.39 13.64
N ASP A 115 5.87 13.77 14.51
CA ASP A 115 7.08 14.49 14.16
C ASP A 115 8.25 13.55 13.84
N GLY A 116 9.38 14.12 13.42
CA GLY A 116 10.61 13.36 13.17
C GLY A 116 10.58 12.48 11.93
N VAL A 117 9.65 12.75 11.01
CA VAL A 117 9.51 12.01 9.74
C VAL A 117 10.60 12.41 8.77
N ALA A 118 11.30 11.43 8.20
CA ALA A 118 12.31 11.61 7.18
C ALA A 118 12.16 10.60 6.05
N ILE A 119 12.48 11.01 4.83
CA ILE A 119 12.51 10.11 3.67
C ILE A 119 13.97 9.77 3.39
N LYS A 120 14.29 8.47 3.43
CA LYS A 120 15.52 7.95 2.83
C LYS A 120 15.23 7.58 1.39
N TRP A 121 15.77 8.41 0.51
CA TRP A 121 15.58 8.26 -0.94
C TRP A 121 15.86 6.83 -1.42
N PRO A 122 15.08 6.28 -2.38
CA PRO A 122 13.93 6.94 -3.02
C PRO A 122 12.58 6.57 -2.40
N ASN A 123 12.48 5.63 -1.44
CA ASN A 123 11.22 4.98 -1.12
C ASN A 123 11.02 4.58 0.33
N ASP A 124 11.95 4.88 1.21
CA ASP A 124 11.91 4.46 2.60
C ASP A 124 11.56 5.63 3.53
N ILE A 125 10.67 5.41 4.47
CA ILE A 125 10.21 6.40 5.43
C ILE A 125 10.69 6.00 6.82
N PHE A 126 11.26 6.96 7.51
CA PHE A 126 11.79 6.84 8.86
C PHE A 126 11.07 7.78 9.81
N ILE A 127 10.92 7.37 11.06
CA ILE A 127 10.48 8.20 12.17
C ILE A 127 11.55 8.06 13.25
N GLU A 128 12.12 9.19 13.70
CA GLU A 128 13.18 9.21 14.72
C GLU A 128 14.36 8.27 14.44
N GLY A 129 14.70 8.09 13.17
CA GLY A 129 15.80 7.23 12.75
C GLY A 129 15.44 5.76 12.52
N GLU A 130 14.23 5.33 12.86
CA GLU A 130 13.75 3.96 12.65
C GLU A 130 12.87 3.87 11.41
N LYS A 131 13.10 2.85 10.59
CA LYS A 131 12.31 2.62 9.36
C LYS A 131 10.90 2.16 9.70
N CYS A 132 9.90 2.95 9.33
CA CYS A 132 8.49 2.65 9.57
C CYS A 132 7.72 2.24 8.32
N ALA A 133 8.15 2.63 7.13
CA ALA A 133 7.47 2.27 5.88
C ALA A 133 8.43 2.16 4.70
N GLY A 134 7.98 1.48 3.66
CA GLY A 134 8.64 1.39 2.37
C GLY A 134 7.62 1.34 1.23
N CYS A 135 7.87 2.09 0.16
CA CYS A 135 7.02 2.15 -1.03
C CYS A 135 7.75 1.51 -2.22
N LEU A 136 7.08 0.65 -2.96
CA LEU A 136 7.65 -0.14 -4.07
C LEU A 136 6.97 0.23 -5.39
#